data_b8fa9ed4c5898e94198dd76ccb8c182f
#
_entry.id   b8fa9ed4c5898e94198dd76ccb8c182f
#
_cell.length_a   1.000
_cell.length_b   1.000
_cell.length_c   1.000
_cell.angle_alpha   90.00
_cell.angle_beta   90.00
_cell.angle_gamma   90.00
#
_symmetry.space_group_name_H-M   'P 1'
#
loop_
_entity.id
_entity.type
_entity.pdbx_description
1 polymer ?
#
loop_
_entity_poly.entity_id
_entity_poly.type
_entity_poly.pdbx_seq_one_letter_code
_entity_poly.pdbx_strand_id
1 'polypeptide(L)'
;MPHSKDSVLTTRATAELLGVAVSTAQLWIENGAIPSWKTPGGHRRVRLSAVKRLMEQRGLTGAAAMPSAPAATLTSTPAPASSAEFLPAATPAYPVGHDEAQRLLALDAAHLVDTPAESVFDRLTWLASEVTESPMALISLLTAERQWFKSRLGVEVDETPRDWAFCSHAILQEGLFVVEDAARDPRFQDNPLVTGAPHIRFYAAFPLLDSNNLPLGTLCVLDREPRRLRDREVRSLRELAAIASEEIQRRARR
;
A
#
# COMPACT_ATOMS: atom_id res chain seq x y z
N MET A 1 -36.32 10.28 -29.73
CA MET A 1 -35.06 9.66 -29.31
C MET A 1 -34.92 9.86 -27.79
N PRO A 2 -35.08 8.84 -26.92
CA PRO A 2 -34.90 9.01 -25.49
C PRO A 2 -33.41 9.19 -25.20
N HIS A 3 -33.02 10.32 -24.59
CA HIS A 3 -31.70 10.55 -24.08
C HIS A 3 -31.44 9.53 -22.96
N SER A 4 -30.62 8.52 -23.25
CA SER A 4 -30.05 7.65 -22.21
C SER A 4 -29.34 8.53 -21.20
N LYS A 5 -29.91 8.67 -20.01
CA LYS A 5 -29.28 9.39 -18.90
C LYS A 5 -28.01 8.67 -18.55
N ASP A 6 -26.86 9.30 -18.84
CA ASP A 6 -25.53 8.79 -18.47
C ASP A 6 -25.47 8.68 -16.93
N SER A 7 -25.44 7.45 -16.43
CA SER A 7 -25.52 7.16 -14.99
C SER A 7 -24.35 7.77 -14.24
N VAL A 8 -24.63 8.31 -13.07
CA VAL A 8 -23.64 8.93 -12.18
C VAL A 8 -23.20 7.92 -11.13
N LEU A 9 -21.92 7.67 -11.05
CA LEU A 9 -21.30 6.73 -10.13
C LEU A 9 -20.61 7.43 -8.97
N THR A 10 -20.58 6.77 -7.81
CA THR A 10 -19.69 7.11 -6.70
C THR A 10 -18.30 6.56 -6.97
N THR A 11 -17.29 7.00 -6.23
CA THR A 11 -15.91 6.45 -6.30
C THR A 11 -15.93 4.93 -6.07
N ARG A 12 -16.69 4.45 -5.09
CA ARG A 12 -16.85 3.01 -4.80
C ARG A 12 -17.48 2.25 -5.98
N ALA A 13 -18.59 2.73 -6.52
CA ALA A 13 -19.23 2.11 -7.68
C ALA A 13 -18.34 2.14 -8.94
N THR A 14 -17.48 3.16 -9.06
CA THR A 14 -16.47 3.26 -10.12
C THR A 14 -15.40 2.18 -9.94
N ALA A 15 -14.91 1.97 -8.72
CA ALA A 15 -13.92 0.94 -8.39
C ALA A 15 -14.47 -0.48 -8.67
N GLU A 16 -15.69 -0.75 -8.21
CA GLU A 16 -16.39 -2.03 -8.46
C GLU A 16 -16.54 -2.32 -9.96
N LEU A 17 -16.91 -1.31 -10.73
CA LEU A 17 -17.10 -1.46 -12.20
C LEU A 17 -15.78 -1.69 -12.94
N LEU A 18 -14.67 -1.11 -12.44
CA LEU A 18 -13.33 -1.25 -13.01
C LEU A 18 -12.61 -2.51 -12.52
N GLY A 19 -13.13 -3.18 -11.48
CA GLY A 19 -12.48 -4.33 -10.85
C GLY A 19 -11.19 -3.96 -10.10
N VAL A 20 -11.13 -2.73 -9.55
CA VAL A 20 -9.95 -2.22 -8.83
C VAL A 20 -10.31 -1.79 -7.41
N ALA A 21 -9.31 -1.62 -6.55
CA ALA A 21 -9.51 -1.06 -5.22
C ALA A 21 -10.10 0.36 -5.28
N VAL A 22 -10.85 0.76 -4.25
CA VAL A 22 -11.47 2.10 -4.17
C VAL A 22 -10.40 3.19 -4.21
N SER A 23 -9.26 2.97 -3.55
CA SER A 23 -8.09 3.85 -3.55
C SER A 23 -7.52 4.05 -4.94
N THR A 24 -7.41 3.00 -5.74
CA THR A 24 -6.93 3.07 -7.13
C THR A 24 -7.90 3.88 -8.00
N ALA A 25 -9.21 3.65 -7.87
CA ALA A 25 -10.22 4.43 -8.57
C ALA A 25 -10.18 5.91 -8.12
N GLN A 26 -9.97 6.17 -6.84
CA GLN A 26 -9.83 7.52 -6.30
C GLN A 26 -8.61 8.24 -6.88
N LEU A 27 -7.47 7.56 -6.93
CA LEU A 27 -6.26 8.10 -7.53
C LEU A 27 -6.45 8.45 -9.01
N TRP A 28 -7.09 7.57 -9.80
CA TRP A 28 -7.39 7.82 -11.22
C TRP A 28 -8.36 8.98 -11.43
N ILE A 29 -9.24 9.21 -10.47
CA ILE A 29 -10.15 10.34 -10.43
C ILE A 29 -9.39 11.65 -10.08
N GLU A 30 -8.45 11.58 -9.15
CA GLU A 30 -7.70 12.75 -8.66
C GLU A 30 -6.63 13.23 -9.64
N ASN A 31 -5.95 12.32 -10.30
CA ASN A 31 -4.97 12.65 -11.34
C ASN A 31 -5.58 12.94 -12.71
N GLY A 32 -6.94 12.93 -12.82
CA GLY A 32 -7.67 13.28 -14.04
C GLY A 32 -7.77 12.16 -15.09
N ALA A 33 -7.28 10.96 -14.81
CA ALA A 33 -7.43 9.79 -15.70
C ALA A 33 -8.91 9.41 -15.87
N ILE A 34 -9.74 9.67 -14.85
CA ILE A 34 -11.20 9.56 -14.91
C ILE A 34 -11.82 10.93 -14.67
N PRO A 35 -12.47 11.56 -15.67
CA PRO A 35 -13.16 12.84 -15.52
C PRO A 35 -14.21 12.79 -14.40
N SER A 36 -14.16 13.69 -13.44
CA SER A 36 -15.04 13.74 -12.28
C SER A 36 -15.41 15.16 -11.91
N TRP A 37 -16.47 15.33 -11.09
CA TRP A 37 -16.84 16.61 -10.48
C TRP A 37 -17.22 16.41 -9.01
N LYS A 38 -17.18 17.47 -8.22
CA LYS A 38 -17.67 17.49 -6.84
C LYS A 38 -19.12 17.99 -6.80
N THR A 39 -19.95 17.33 -6.00
CA THR A 39 -21.28 17.83 -5.66
C THR A 39 -21.15 18.99 -4.65
N PRO A 40 -22.20 19.81 -4.42
CA PRO A 40 -22.20 20.85 -3.40
C PRO A 40 -21.84 20.36 -1.99
N GLY A 41 -22.13 19.07 -1.68
CA GLY A 41 -21.74 18.42 -0.43
C GLY A 41 -20.31 17.84 -0.44
N GLY A 42 -19.44 18.20 -1.40
CA GLY A 42 -18.04 17.80 -1.46
C GLY A 42 -17.76 16.39 -2.01
N HIS A 43 -18.81 15.59 -2.29
CA HIS A 43 -18.64 14.23 -2.78
C HIS A 43 -18.28 14.18 -4.27
N ARG A 44 -17.25 13.40 -4.64
CA ARG A 44 -16.88 13.18 -6.04
C ARG A 44 -17.88 12.28 -6.75
N ARG A 45 -18.13 12.57 -8.02
CA ARG A 45 -19.00 11.81 -8.93
C ARG A 45 -18.33 11.63 -10.28
N VAL A 46 -18.60 10.49 -10.91
CA VAL A 46 -18.05 10.07 -12.22
C VAL A 46 -19.20 9.67 -13.14
N ARG A 47 -19.07 9.96 -14.42
CA ARG A 47 -20.04 9.47 -15.43
C ARG A 47 -19.70 8.05 -15.86
N LEU A 48 -20.69 7.19 -15.98
CA LEU A 48 -20.53 5.82 -16.46
C LEU A 48 -19.84 5.77 -17.84
N SER A 49 -20.14 6.71 -18.72
CA SER A 49 -19.52 6.83 -20.04
C SER A 49 -18.00 7.10 -19.97
N ALA A 50 -17.53 7.83 -18.93
CA ALA A 50 -16.11 8.09 -18.73
C ALA A 50 -15.36 6.82 -18.28
N VAL A 51 -15.99 6.03 -17.41
CA VAL A 51 -15.44 4.74 -16.94
C VAL A 51 -15.35 3.74 -18.10
N LYS A 52 -16.41 3.61 -18.90
CA LYS A 52 -16.43 2.73 -20.08
C LYS A 52 -15.32 3.09 -21.09
N ARG A 53 -15.11 4.37 -21.37
CA ARG A 53 -14.02 4.83 -22.24
C ARG A 53 -12.63 4.42 -21.72
N LEU A 54 -12.42 4.52 -20.42
CA LEU A 54 -11.16 4.08 -19.82
C LEU A 54 -10.97 2.56 -19.96
N MET A 55 -12.04 1.79 -19.75
CA MET A 55 -12.02 0.33 -19.94
C MET A 55 -11.66 -0.04 -21.38
N GLU A 56 -12.26 0.62 -22.37
CA GLU A 56 -11.97 0.42 -23.80
C GLU A 56 -10.51 0.79 -24.12
N GLN A 57 -10.01 1.91 -23.63
CA GLN A 57 -8.63 2.37 -23.87
C GLN A 57 -7.56 1.47 -23.23
N ARG A 58 -7.90 0.77 -22.15
CA ARG A 58 -6.99 -0.13 -21.43
C ARG A 58 -7.20 -1.62 -21.75
N GLY A 59 -8.05 -1.95 -22.71
CA GLY A 59 -8.31 -3.32 -23.14
C GLY A 59 -9.02 -4.17 -22.06
N LEU A 60 -9.70 -3.55 -21.09
CA LEU A 60 -10.43 -4.22 -20.02
C LEU A 60 -11.85 -4.66 -20.42
N THR A 61 -12.18 -4.68 -21.70
CA THR A 61 -13.44 -5.19 -22.23
C THR A 61 -13.32 -6.67 -22.52
N GLY A 62 -13.60 -7.51 -21.53
CA GLY A 62 -13.61 -8.96 -21.68
C GLY A 62 -14.47 -9.65 -20.63
N ALA A 63 -15.79 -9.38 -20.66
CA ALA A 63 -16.73 -10.27 -19.98
C ALA A 63 -17.00 -11.47 -20.90
N ALA A 64 -16.27 -12.55 -20.74
CA ALA A 64 -16.60 -13.83 -21.38
C ALA A 64 -17.62 -14.59 -20.53
N ALA A 65 -18.70 -14.97 -21.17
CA ALA A 65 -19.77 -15.79 -20.63
C ALA A 65 -19.27 -17.14 -20.14
N MET A 66 -19.80 -17.59 -19.02
CA MET A 66 -19.64 -18.93 -18.46
C MET A 66 -20.32 -19.99 -19.36
N PRO A 67 -19.70 -21.10 -19.68
CA PRO A 67 -20.42 -22.33 -19.99
C PRO A 67 -20.54 -23.23 -18.76
N SER A 68 -21.73 -23.82 -18.61
CA SER A 68 -22.14 -24.75 -17.57
C SER A 68 -21.28 -26.01 -17.51
N ALA A 69 -21.18 -26.54 -16.26
CA ALA A 69 -20.48 -27.74 -15.86
C ALA A 69 -20.99 -29.05 -16.51
N PRO A 70 -20.20 -30.13 -16.39
CA PRO A 70 -20.68 -31.30 -15.66
C PRO A 70 -19.76 -31.76 -14.52
N ALA A 71 -20.41 -32.41 -13.57
CA ALA A 71 -19.88 -32.88 -12.32
C ALA A 71 -18.91 -34.08 -12.45
N ALA A 72 -18.07 -34.15 -11.45
CA ALA A 72 -17.46 -35.31 -10.76
C ALA A 72 -15.93 -35.41 -10.89
N THR A 73 -15.19 -35.28 -9.83
CA THR A 73 -14.61 -36.35 -9.03
C THR A 73 -13.61 -35.78 -8.02
N LEU A 74 -13.75 -36.22 -6.78
CA LEU A 74 -12.90 -35.90 -5.64
C LEU A 74 -11.44 -36.25 -5.90
N THR A 75 -10.53 -35.24 -5.74
CA THR A 75 -9.17 -35.49 -5.22
C THR A 75 -8.49 -34.17 -4.88
N SER A 76 -7.90 -34.10 -3.69
CA SER A 76 -6.92 -33.14 -3.17
C SER A 76 -7.26 -31.66 -3.33
N THR A 77 -7.58 -31.04 -2.20
CA THR A 77 -7.59 -29.57 -2.03
C THR A 77 -6.23 -29.03 -2.45
N PRO A 78 -6.12 -28.24 -3.53
CA PRO A 78 -4.92 -27.45 -3.74
C PRO A 78 -4.87 -26.39 -2.64
N ALA A 79 -3.70 -26.23 -2.02
CA ALA A 79 -3.41 -25.06 -1.21
C ALA A 79 -3.81 -23.80 -2.01
N PRO A 80 -4.34 -22.73 -1.38
CA PRO A 80 -4.69 -21.53 -2.08
C PRO A 80 -3.45 -21.05 -2.85
N ALA A 81 -3.57 -20.92 -4.17
CA ALA A 81 -2.51 -20.35 -4.98
C ALA A 81 -2.25 -18.94 -4.45
N SER A 82 -1.03 -18.68 -4.00
CA SER A 82 -0.61 -17.33 -3.61
C SER A 82 -1.02 -16.34 -4.69
N SER A 83 -1.65 -15.23 -4.29
CA SER A 83 -2.04 -14.22 -5.26
C SER A 83 -0.79 -13.68 -5.97
N ALA A 84 -0.92 -13.17 -7.19
CA ALA A 84 0.21 -12.67 -7.98
C ALA A 84 1.05 -11.63 -7.24
N GLU A 85 0.44 -10.91 -6.29
CA GLU A 85 1.12 -9.89 -5.48
C GLU A 85 2.14 -10.45 -4.46
N PHE A 86 2.15 -11.77 -4.19
CA PHE A 86 3.15 -12.45 -3.37
C PHE A 86 4.19 -13.21 -4.21
N LEU A 87 4.24 -12.96 -5.52
CA LEU A 87 5.28 -13.46 -6.41
C LEU A 87 6.18 -12.31 -6.85
N PRO A 88 7.50 -12.52 -6.96
CA PRO A 88 8.42 -11.49 -7.43
C PRO A 88 8.03 -10.97 -8.81
N ALA A 89 8.03 -9.65 -8.97
CA ALA A 89 7.85 -9.03 -10.28
C ALA A 89 9.04 -9.40 -11.19
N ALA A 90 8.77 -9.75 -12.44
CA ALA A 90 9.82 -10.11 -13.40
C ALA A 90 10.79 -8.94 -13.67
N THR A 91 10.29 -7.71 -13.64
CA THR A 91 11.08 -6.49 -13.84
C THR A 91 10.57 -5.41 -12.87
N PRO A 92 11.01 -5.44 -11.60
CA PRO A 92 10.54 -4.47 -10.61
C PRO A 92 11.07 -3.06 -10.93
N ALA A 93 10.19 -2.04 -10.81
CA ALA A 93 10.56 -0.63 -10.93
C ALA A 93 11.10 -0.04 -9.59
N TYR A 94 11.33 -0.88 -8.60
CA TYR A 94 11.79 -0.54 -7.25
C TYR A 94 12.95 -1.45 -6.85
N PRO A 95 13.79 -1.08 -5.88
CA PRO A 95 14.89 -1.93 -5.43
C PRO A 95 14.36 -3.16 -4.69
N VAL A 96 14.98 -4.31 -4.97
CA VAL A 96 14.68 -5.61 -4.35
C VAL A 96 15.95 -6.29 -3.84
N GLY A 97 15.82 -7.05 -2.75
CA GLY A 97 16.88 -7.93 -2.23
C GLY A 97 16.97 -9.24 -3.00
N HIS A 98 18.04 -9.97 -2.77
CA HIS A 98 18.25 -11.31 -3.36
C HIS A 98 17.24 -12.34 -2.87
N ASP A 99 16.62 -12.11 -1.72
CA ASP A 99 15.68 -12.97 -1.01
C ASP A 99 14.21 -12.52 -1.18
N GLU A 100 13.93 -11.64 -2.17
CA GLU A 100 12.58 -11.08 -2.39
C GLU A 100 11.50 -12.17 -2.51
N ALA A 101 11.80 -13.29 -3.17
CA ALA A 101 10.86 -14.40 -3.29
C ALA A 101 10.52 -15.03 -1.92
N GLN A 102 11.51 -15.22 -1.07
CA GLN A 102 11.32 -15.78 0.28
C GLN A 102 10.57 -14.79 1.17
N ARG A 103 10.91 -13.50 1.06
CA ARG A 103 10.26 -12.39 1.77
C ARG A 103 8.77 -12.32 1.45
N LEU A 104 8.41 -12.40 0.16
CA LEU A 104 7.02 -12.38 -0.29
C LEU A 104 6.23 -13.60 0.19
N LEU A 105 6.81 -14.79 0.14
CA LEU A 105 6.21 -16.01 0.70
C LEU A 105 6.00 -15.89 2.23
N ALA A 106 6.97 -15.31 2.95
CA ALA A 106 6.84 -15.07 4.38
C ALA A 106 5.74 -14.04 4.70
N LEU A 107 5.59 -13.01 3.87
CA LEU A 107 4.52 -12.03 4.00
C LEU A 107 3.13 -12.65 3.76
N ASP A 108 3.00 -13.48 2.72
CA ASP A 108 1.76 -14.23 2.45
C ASP A 108 1.39 -15.13 3.64
N ALA A 109 2.36 -15.91 4.13
CA ALA A 109 2.19 -16.79 5.29
C ALA A 109 1.84 -16.06 6.60
N ALA A 110 2.19 -14.78 6.72
CA ALA A 110 1.83 -13.97 7.88
C ALA A 110 0.34 -13.62 7.94
N HIS A 111 -0.39 -13.73 6.83
CA HIS A 111 -1.83 -13.42 6.71
C HIS A 111 -2.22 -12.08 7.32
N LEU A 112 -1.44 -11.03 7.07
CA LEU A 112 -1.65 -9.68 7.64
C LEU A 112 -2.17 -8.68 6.62
N VAL A 113 -1.87 -8.88 5.34
CA VAL A 113 -2.34 -8.01 4.25
C VAL A 113 -3.84 -8.15 4.10
N ASP A 114 -4.54 -7.04 3.84
CA ASP A 114 -6.00 -6.93 3.71
C ASP A 114 -6.80 -7.38 4.96
N THR A 115 -6.16 -7.39 6.12
CA THR A 115 -6.84 -7.71 7.39
C THR A 115 -7.38 -6.44 8.07
N PRO A 116 -8.41 -6.56 8.92
CA PRO A 116 -8.94 -5.43 9.67
C PRO A 116 -7.88 -4.72 10.52
N ALA A 117 -8.14 -3.44 10.84
CA ALA A 117 -7.33 -2.66 11.77
C ALA A 117 -7.26 -3.35 13.15
N GLU A 118 -6.13 -3.21 13.81
CA GLU A 118 -5.87 -3.86 15.08
C GLU A 118 -5.19 -2.92 16.06
N SER A 119 -5.81 -2.77 17.23
CA SER A 119 -5.42 -1.78 18.23
C SER A 119 -3.95 -1.86 18.68
N VAL A 120 -3.31 -3.02 18.57
CA VAL A 120 -1.89 -3.17 18.92
C VAL A 120 -1.00 -2.41 17.93
N PHE A 121 -1.27 -2.53 16.63
CA PHE A 121 -0.53 -1.81 15.60
C PHE A 121 -0.86 -0.31 15.62
N ASP A 122 -2.13 0.05 15.85
CA ASP A 122 -2.55 1.45 15.93
C ASP A 122 -1.88 2.18 17.09
N ARG A 123 -1.71 1.52 18.24
CA ARG A 123 -0.96 2.07 19.39
C ARG A 123 0.50 2.27 19.07
N LEU A 124 1.14 1.32 18.38
CA LEU A 124 2.55 1.43 17.99
C LEU A 124 2.76 2.56 16.99
N THR A 125 1.87 2.69 16.01
CA THR A 125 1.89 3.80 15.03
C THR A 125 1.68 5.15 15.72
N TRP A 126 0.72 5.24 16.64
CA TRP A 126 0.49 6.45 17.43
C TRP A 126 1.73 6.81 18.29
N LEU A 127 2.30 5.84 19.00
CA LEU A 127 3.50 6.07 19.81
C LEU A 127 4.69 6.50 18.96
N ALA A 128 4.89 5.92 17.77
CA ALA A 128 5.95 6.33 16.86
C ALA A 128 5.82 7.81 16.45
N SER A 129 4.60 8.26 16.13
CA SER A 129 4.30 9.67 15.87
C SER A 129 4.60 10.55 17.07
N GLU A 130 4.12 10.19 18.27
CA GLU A 130 4.30 10.98 19.49
C GLU A 130 5.78 11.12 19.89
N VAL A 131 6.54 10.01 19.90
CA VAL A 131 7.94 10.05 20.36
C VAL A 131 8.88 10.76 19.40
N THR A 132 8.51 10.82 18.11
CA THR A 132 9.28 11.52 17.07
C THR A 132 8.70 12.89 16.73
N GLU A 133 7.55 13.26 17.29
CA GLU A 133 6.80 14.47 16.97
C GLU A 133 6.54 14.58 15.45
N SER A 134 6.33 13.44 14.77
CA SER A 134 6.09 13.37 13.33
C SER A 134 4.59 13.35 13.03
N PRO A 135 4.09 14.17 12.09
CA PRO A 135 2.66 14.27 11.80
C PRO A 135 2.08 13.02 11.12
N MET A 136 2.94 12.16 10.59
CA MET A 136 2.55 10.92 9.91
C MET A 136 3.40 9.76 10.41
N ALA A 137 2.73 8.63 10.66
CA ALA A 137 3.39 7.37 11.01
C ALA A 137 2.62 6.19 10.42
N LEU A 138 3.32 5.14 10.02
CA LEU A 138 2.75 3.98 9.35
C LEU A 138 3.41 2.68 9.82
N ILE A 139 2.62 1.63 9.93
CA ILE A 139 3.08 0.25 9.81
C ILE A 139 2.65 -0.22 8.43
N SER A 140 3.62 -0.39 7.53
CA SER A 140 3.41 -0.78 6.14
C SER A 140 3.96 -2.17 5.87
N LEU A 141 3.24 -2.93 5.06
CA LEU A 141 3.62 -4.23 4.53
C LEU A 141 3.78 -4.13 3.01
N LEU A 142 4.79 -4.80 2.47
CA LEU A 142 5.21 -4.59 1.09
C LEU A 142 4.99 -5.87 0.26
N THR A 143 3.93 -5.89 -0.55
CA THR A 143 3.73 -6.93 -1.57
C THR A 143 4.60 -6.65 -2.81
N ALA A 144 4.50 -7.40 -3.88
CA ALA A 144 5.19 -7.11 -5.13
C ALA A 144 4.59 -5.89 -5.88
N GLU A 145 3.32 -5.56 -5.64
CA GLU A 145 2.59 -4.56 -6.39
C GLU A 145 2.32 -3.29 -5.59
N ARG A 146 2.13 -3.42 -4.28
CA ARG A 146 1.66 -2.32 -3.41
C ARG A 146 2.35 -2.31 -2.06
N GLN A 147 2.36 -1.13 -1.47
CA GLN A 147 2.63 -0.88 -0.06
C GLN A 147 1.29 -0.73 0.63
N TRP A 148 0.90 -1.73 1.41
CA TRP A 148 -0.34 -1.74 2.17
C TRP A 148 -0.12 -1.30 3.62
N PHE A 149 -1.03 -0.51 4.20
CA PHE A 149 -0.89 0.03 5.54
C PHE A 149 -1.70 -0.75 6.55
N LYS A 150 -1.01 -1.56 7.37
CA LYS A 150 -1.63 -2.28 8.50
C LYS A 150 -2.14 -1.31 9.57
N SER A 151 -1.43 -0.21 9.76
CA SER A 151 -1.83 0.90 10.63
C SER A 151 -1.29 2.20 10.07
N ARG A 152 -2.04 3.29 10.22
CA ARG A 152 -1.68 4.61 9.70
C ARG A 152 -2.19 5.74 10.57
N LEU A 153 -1.38 6.80 10.65
CA LEU A 153 -1.72 8.07 11.28
C LEU A 153 -1.29 9.20 10.34
N GLY A 154 -2.16 10.18 10.12
CA GLY A 154 -1.89 11.34 9.26
C GLY A 154 -1.94 11.06 7.75
N VAL A 155 -2.33 9.85 7.33
CA VAL A 155 -2.48 9.43 5.92
C VAL A 155 -3.89 8.88 5.71
N GLU A 156 -4.57 9.34 4.64
CA GLU A 156 -5.97 8.97 4.37
C GLU A 156 -6.14 7.70 3.53
N VAL A 157 -5.15 7.37 2.69
CA VAL A 157 -5.17 6.18 1.82
C VAL A 157 -4.79 4.93 2.57
N ASP A 158 -5.30 3.77 2.14
CA ASP A 158 -5.01 2.47 2.75
C ASP A 158 -3.75 1.81 2.17
N GLU A 159 -3.31 2.26 0.99
CA GLU A 159 -2.18 1.69 0.25
C GLU A 159 -1.63 2.70 -0.77
N THR A 160 -0.43 2.42 -1.27
CA THR A 160 0.19 3.10 -2.41
C THR A 160 0.85 2.08 -3.34
N PRO A 161 1.09 2.41 -4.63
CA PRO A 161 1.91 1.58 -5.50
C PRO A 161 3.28 1.30 -4.89
N ARG A 162 3.81 0.08 -5.08
CA ARG A 162 5.09 -0.34 -4.52
C ARG A 162 6.27 0.49 -5.03
N ASP A 163 6.23 0.95 -6.28
CA ASP A 163 7.26 1.78 -6.92
C ASP A 163 7.37 3.20 -6.32
N TRP A 164 6.33 3.66 -5.60
CA TRP A 164 6.38 4.94 -4.87
C TRP A 164 6.92 4.78 -3.44
N ALA A 165 7.07 3.55 -2.97
CA ALA A 165 7.36 3.26 -1.57
C ALA A 165 8.82 3.55 -1.19
N PHE A 166 9.03 4.50 -0.29
CA PHE A 166 10.31 4.70 0.42
C PHE A 166 10.72 3.44 1.17
N CYS A 167 9.72 2.69 1.65
CA CYS A 167 9.89 1.43 2.37
C CYS A 167 10.62 0.36 1.54
N SER A 168 10.54 0.40 0.19
CA SER A 168 11.29 -0.50 -0.69
C SER A 168 12.81 -0.37 -0.53
N HIS A 169 13.29 0.82 -0.18
CA HIS A 169 14.69 1.07 0.15
C HIS A 169 14.99 0.71 1.61
N ALA A 170 14.04 0.97 2.51
CA ALA A 170 14.22 0.74 3.94
C ALA A 170 14.35 -0.75 4.29
N ILE A 171 13.58 -1.63 3.66
CA ILE A 171 13.65 -3.08 3.88
C ILE A 171 14.95 -3.74 3.44
N LEU A 172 15.79 -3.03 2.68
CA LEU A 172 17.13 -3.49 2.26
C LEU A 172 18.22 -3.12 3.27
N GLN A 173 17.86 -2.46 4.38
CA GLN A 173 18.78 -2.06 5.44
C GLN A 173 18.57 -2.93 6.67
N GLU A 174 19.65 -3.22 7.39
CA GLU A 174 19.60 -3.96 8.67
C GLU A 174 19.13 -3.09 9.84
N GLY A 175 18.98 -1.79 9.65
CA GLY A 175 18.66 -0.85 10.70
C GLY A 175 17.86 0.37 10.25
N LEU A 176 18.16 1.50 10.87
CA LEU A 176 17.49 2.76 10.55
C LEU A 176 17.81 3.21 9.12
N PHE A 177 16.76 3.40 8.32
CA PHE A 177 16.83 4.10 7.04
C PHE A 177 16.27 5.51 7.21
N VAL A 178 17.03 6.54 6.79
CA VAL A 178 16.64 7.94 6.92
C VAL A 178 16.80 8.68 5.60
N VAL A 179 15.82 9.53 5.30
CA VAL A 179 15.84 10.55 4.26
C VAL A 179 15.51 11.88 4.95
N GLU A 180 16.51 12.74 5.16
CA GLU A 180 16.35 14.01 5.88
C GLU A 180 15.59 15.06 5.06
N ASP A 181 15.80 15.08 3.72
CA ASP A 181 15.07 15.92 2.77
C ASP A 181 14.88 15.19 1.44
N ALA A 182 13.69 14.62 1.25
CA ALA A 182 13.35 13.83 0.07
C ALA A 182 13.36 14.65 -1.24
N ALA A 183 13.15 15.97 -1.18
CA ALA A 183 13.22 16.83 -2.36
C ALA A 183 14.66 17.05 -2.86
N ARG A 184 15.66 16.75 -2.05
CA ARG A 184 17.07 16.83 -2.36
C ARG A 184 17.75 15.47 -2.51
N ASP A 185 17.04 14.39 -2.21
CA ASP A 185 17.56 13.04 -2.36
C ASP A 185 17.35 12.54 -3.79
N PRO A 186 18.42 12.21 -4.53
CA PRO A 186 18.30 11.76 -5.93
C PRO A 186 17.41 10.53 -6.14
N ARG A 187 17.21 9.73 -5.10
CA ARG A 187 16.34 8.54 -5.15
C ARG A 187 14.85 8.90 -5.11
N PHE A 188 14.50 10.08 -4.55
CA PHE A 188 13.11 10.41 -4.21
C PHE A 188 12.64 11.76 -4.75
N GLN A 189 13.52 12.63 -5.26
CA GLN A 189 13.16 13.98 -5.70
C GLN A 189 12.02 14.00 -6.73
N ASP A 190 11.94 13.00 -7.60
CA ASP A 190 10.92 12.85 -8.64
C ASP A 190 9.75 11.93 -8.22
N ASN A 191 9.76 11.44 -6.98
CA ASN A 191 8.73 10.55 -6.47
C ASN A 191 7.38 11.27 -6.37
N PRO A 192 6.24 10.65 -6.81
CA PRO A 192 4.92 11.26 -6.74
C PRO A 192 4.49 11.70 -5.34
N LEU A 193 4.96 11.04 -4.26
CA LEU A 193 4.68 11.42 -2.88
C LEU A 193 5.50 12.64 -2.40
N VAL A 194 6.54 13.02 -3.15
CA VAL A 194 7.40 14.20 -2.90
C VAL A 194 6.95 15.39 -3.73
N THR A 195 6.72 15.16 -5.03
CA THR A 195 6.33 16.22 -5.99
C THR A 195 4.84 16.55 -5.88
N GLY A 196 4.00 15.57 -5.50
CA GLY A 196 2.57 15.69 -5.25
C GLY A 196 2.22 15.52 -3.77
N ALA A 197 0.91 15.52 -3.47
CA ALA A 197 0.43 15.26 -2.12
C ALA A 197 0.83 13.83 -1.65
N PRO A 198 1.31 13.67 -0.40
CA PRO A 198 1.28 14.60 0.71
C PRO A 198 2.51 15.54 0.83
N HIS A 199 3.38 15.63 -0.18
CA HIS A 199 4.59 16.45 -0.21
C HIS A 199 5.61 16.05 0.86
N ILE A 200 5.94 14.76 0.92
CA ILE A 200 6.92 14.22 1.88
C ILE A 200 8.27 14.91 1.69
N ARG A 201 8.88 15.31 2.82
CA ARG A 201 10.25 15.85 2.88
C ARG A 201 11.14 14.99 3.75
N PHE A 202 10.61 14.49 4.85
CA PHE A 202 11.34 13.62 5.77
C PHE A 202 10.72 12.23 5.81
N TYR A 203 11.58 11.22 5.89
CA TYR A 203 11.21 9.82 6.09
C TYR A 203 12.24 9.12 6.97
N ALA A 204 11.79 8.37 7.97
CA ALA A 204 12.66 7.48 8.74
C ALA A 204 11.92 6.18 9.06
N ALA A 205 12.61 5.04 8.98
CA ALA A 205 12.01 3.74 9.21
C ALA A 205 12.98 2.70 9.76
N PHE A 206 12.42 1.76 10.49
CA PHE A 206 13.04 0.47 10.79
C PHE A 206 12.26 -0.65 10.09
N PRO A 207 12.95 -1.68 9.55
CA PRO A 207 12.29 -2.85 8.98
C PRO A 207 11.56 -3.65 10.06
N LEU A 208 10.44 -4.28 9.67
CA LEU A 208 9.68 -5.22 10.48
C LEU A 208 10.00 -6.64 10.01
N LEU A 209 10.53 -7.44 10.92
CA LEU A 209 11.11 -8.75 10.60
C LEU A 209 10.19 -9.90 11.02
N ASP A 210 10.16 -10.94 10.21
CA ASP A 210 9.59 -12.24 10.59
C ASP A 210 10.55 -13.03 11.49
N SER A 211 10.19 -14.29 11.83
CA SER A 211 11.02 -15.18 12.66
C SER A 211 12.32 -15.64 11.98
N ASN A 212 12.44 -15.46 10.67
CA ASN A 212 13.61 -15.81 9.87
C ASN A 212 14.44 -14.56 9.49
N ASN A 213 14.17 -13.41 10.12
CA ASN A 213 14.75 -12.11 9.83
C ASN A 213 14.44 -11.59 8.41
N LEU A 214 13.38 -12.06 7.76
CA LEU A 214 12.93 -11.51 6.49
C LEU A 214 12.12 -10.22 6.71
N PRO A 215 12.45 -9.11 6.01
CA PRO A 215 11.80 -7.83 6.23
C PRO A 215 10.45 -7.76 5.49
N LEU A 216 9.34 -7.93 6.21
CA LEU A 216 8.00 -7.95 5.64
C LEU A 216 7.47 -6.55 5.29
N GLY A 217 8.01 -5.53 5.98
CA GLY A 217 7.58 -4.15 5.86
C GLY A 217 8.38 -3.22 6.76
N THR A 218 7.79 -2.09 7.16
CA THR A 218 8.45 -1.10 8.01
C THR A 218 7.50 -0.48 9.03
N LEU A 219 8.05 -0.08 10.19
CA LEU A 219 7.50 1.01 11.00
C LEU A 219 8.20 2.28 10.57
N CYS A 220 7.46 3.26 10.05
CA CYS A 220 8.03 4.50 9.54
C CYS A 220 7.30 5.74 10.07
N VAL A 221 8.04 6.84 10.10
CA VAL A 221 7.55 8.18 10.40
C VAL A 221 7.93 9.14 9.28
N LEU A 222 7.03 10.09 8.99
CA LEU A 222 7.17 10.98 7.86
C LEU A 222 6.76 12.41 8.24
N ASP A 223 7.33 13.38 7.53
CA ASP A 223 6.97 14.79 7.67
C ASP A 223 6.98 15.51 6.31
N ARG A 224 6.27 16.64 6.26
CA ARG A 224 6.27 17.57 5.13
C ARG A 224 7.39 18.60 5.20
N GLU A 225 8.18 18.56 6.27
CA GLU A 225 9.34 19.40 6.48
C GLU A 225 10.60 18.54 6.62
N PRO A 226 11.78 19.00 6.12
CA PRO A 226 13.04 18.31 6.36
C PRO A 226 13.35 18.24 7.86
N ARG A 227 13.85 17.08 8.31
CA ARG A 227 14.12 16.82 9.73
C ARG A 227 15.36 15.96 9.94
N ARG A 228 15.86 15.99 11.19
CA ARG A 228 16.82 15.04 11.76
C ARG A 228 16.26 14.46 13.03
N LEU A 229 16.34 13.14 13.19
CA LEU A 229 15.98 12.49 14.43
C LEU A 229 17.08 12.66 15.46
N ARG A 230 16.67 12.90 16.70
CA ARG A 230 17.55 12.86 17.88
C ARG A 230 17.83 11.39 18.28
N ASP A 231 18.95 11.11 18.91
CA ASP A 231 19.31 9.75 19.33
C ASP A 231 18.23 9.06 20.17
N ARG A 232 17.51 9.81 21.00
CA ARG A 232 16.40 9.27 21.80
C ARG A 232 15.23 8.82 20.93
N GLU A 233 14.93 9.55 19.86
CA GLU A 233 13.85 9.25 18.92
C GLU A 233 14.20 8.00 18.10
N VAL A 234 15.45 7.90 17.65
CA VAL A 234 15.97 6.72 16.96
C VAL A 234 15.87 5.48 17.85
N ARG A 235 16.28 5.59 19.13
CA ARG A 235 16.16 4.46 20.07
C ARG A 235 14.71 4.07 20.30
N SER A 236 13.82 5.03 20.52
CA SER A 236 12.38 4.75 20.72
C SER A 236 11.74 4.11 19.49
N LEU A 237 12.05 4.63 18.30
CA LEU A 237 11.51 4.07 17.04
C LEU A 237 12.01 2.64 16.79
N ARG A 238 13.27 2.34 17.15
CA ARG A 238 13.84 0.98 17.08
C ARG A 238 13.08 0.01 17.97
N GLU A 239 12.85 0.37 19.24
CA GLU A 239 12.13 -0.47 20.19
C GLU A 239 10.67 -0.71 19.75
N LEU A 240 10.00 0.32 19.24
CA LEU A 240 8.64 0.18 18.71
C LEU A 240 8.59 -0.75 17.49
N ALA A 241 9.60 -0.70 16.61
CA ALA A 241 9.72 -1.61 15.47
C ALA A 241 10.00 -3.05 15.92
N ALA A 242 10.81 -3.24 16.95
CA ALA A 242 11.07 -4.56 17.55
C ALA A 242 9.77 -5.16 18.11
N ILE A 243 8.99 -4.38 18.89
CA ILE A 243 7.68 -4.82 19.42
C ILE A 243 6.71 -5.15 18.27
N ALA A 244 6.68 -4.35 17.21
CA ALA A 244 5.83 -4.62 16.05
C ALA A 244 6.24 -5.93 15.34
N SER A 245 7.54 -6.20 15.22
CA SER A 245 8.07 -7.44 14.66
C SER A 245 7.70 -8.66 15.52
N GLU A 246 7.84 -8.56 16.84
CA GLU A 246 7.42 -9.61 17.78
C GLU A 246 5.92 -9.91 17.66
N GLU A 247 5.09 -8.89 17.48
CA GLU A 247 3.65 -9.06 17.28
C GLU A 247 3.33 -9.79 15.96
N ILE A 248 4.03 -9.47 14.88
CA ILE A 248 3.94 -10.17 13.60
C ILE A 248 4.34 -11.65 13.77
N GLN A 249 5.49 -11.90 14.38
CA GLN A 249 6.01 -13.27 14.61
C GLN A 249 5.08 -14.11 15.50
N ARG A 250 4.45 -13.51 16.50
CA ARG A 250 3.50 -14.18 17.37
C ARG A 250 2.26 -14.69 16.62
N ARG A 251 1.84 -13.99 15.58
CA ARG A 251 0.69 -14.35 14.75
C ARG A 251 1.01 -15.47 13.78
N ALA A 252 2.15 -15.43 13.14
CA ALA A 252 2.60 -16.47 12.22
C ALA A 252 2.74 -17.85 12.88
N ARG A 253 2.73 -17.92 14.23
CA ARG A 253 2.78 -19.16 15.02
C ARG A 253 1.41 -19.70 15.42
N ARG A 254 0.31 -19.02 15.12
CA ARG A 254 -1.06 -19.43 15.47
C ARG A 254 -1.77 -20.08 14.29
#